data_3f0fa596169eca25680c63a5a08ec3bb
#
_entry.id   3f0fa596169eca25680c63a5a08ec3bb
#
_cell.length_a   1.000
_cell.length_b   1.000
_cell.length_c   1.000
_cell.angle_alpha   90.00
_cell.angle_beta   90.00
_cell.angle_gamma   90.00
#
_symmetry.space_group_name_H-M   'P 1'
#
loop_
_entity.id
_entity.type
_entity.pdbx_description
1 polymer ?
#
loop_
_entity_poly.entity_id
_entity_poly.type
_entity_poly.pdbx_seq_one_letter_code
_entity_poly.pdbx_strand_id
1 'polypeptide(L)'
;MKTDDFDFELPEKLIAQHPILKRDTSKMMVLDRITGEIEHKNFFDIINYLEEGDTLVLNDTKVIPARLFGEKEDTKAHVEILLLKNIENDNWECLVKPAKRVKIGTIVSFGDGLLKAKCIGIGEEGIRIFTFIYEGLFYELLDKLGTMPLPPYIREQLSDQDRYQTVYAKNIGSAAAPTAGLHFTKELLQKLTDKGIDICYVTLHVGLGTFRPVNVEDVTKHVMHSEYYTMSKEVAEKLNKAKSEGRRIIAVGTTSTRTLETIIKKYGCFKECSGWTDIFIYPGIKLEAIDGLITNFHLPKSTLIMLVSAFSSKEIILNAYKEAVTNRYRFFSFGDCMFIK
;
A
#
# COMPACT_ATOMS: atom_id res chain seq x y z
N MET A 1 -8.81 0.56 -23.95
CA MET A 1 -9.29 -0.17 -22.74
C MET A 1 -9.95 0.83 -21.83
N LYS A 2 -11.18 0.57 -21.42
CA LYS A 2 -11.96 1.50 -20.61
C LYS A 2 -11.86 1.15 -19.14
N THR A 3 -11.94 2.16 -18.29
CA THR A 3 -12.00 1.97 -16.82
C THR A 3 -13.21 1.12 -16.41
N ASP A 4 -14.34 1.26 -17.11
CA ASP A 4 -15.54 0.45 -16.87
C ASP A 4 -15.35 -1.04 -17.20
N ASP A 5 -14.35 -1.42 -17.99
CA ASP A 5 -14.03 -2.82 -18.26
C ASP A 5 -13.57 -3.58 -17.00
N PHE A 6 -13.24 -2.86 -15.91
CA PHE A 6 -12.80 -3.39 -14.61
C PHE A 6 -13.87 -3.20 -13.52
N ASP A 7 -15.11 -3.00 -13.92
CA ASP A 7 -16.22 -2.89 -12.98
C ASP A 7 -16.75 -4.27 -12.60
N PHE A 8 -17.20 -4.39 -11.35
CA PHE A 8 -17.93 -5.54 -10.84
C PHE A 8 -18.83 -5.11 -9.69
N GLU A 9 -19.91 -5.84 -9.45
CA GLU A 9 -20.81 -5.57 -8.34
C GLU A 9 -20.16 -5.98 -7.02
N LEU A 10 -19.94 -5.02 -6.13
CA LEU A 10 -19.40 -5.23 -4.79
C LEU A 10 -20.39 -4.74 -3.73
N PRO A 11 -21.07 -5.65 -3.01
CA PRO A 11 -21.91 -5.28 -1.89
C PRO A 11 -21.11 -4.57 -0.78
N GLU A 12 -21.57 -3.40 -0.33
CA GLU A 12 -20.86 -2.58 0.68
C GLU A 12 -20.55 -3.37 1.97
N LYS A 13 -21.44 -4.28 2.37
CA LYS A 13 -21.26 -5.15 3.55
C LYS A 13 -20.03 -6.08 3.47
N LEU A 14 -19.45 -6.29 2.29
CA LEU A 14 -18.23 -7.08 2.13
C LEU A 14 -16.96 -6.25 2.31
N ILE A 15 -17.06 -4.92 2.40
CA ILE A 15 -15.93 -4.03 2.67
C ILE A 15 -15.59 -4.13 4.16
N ALA A 16 -14.42 -4.69 4.46
CA ALA A 16 -14.00 -4.93 5.84
C ALA A 16 -13.73 -3.62 6.59
N GLN A 17 -14.43 -3.39 7.68
CA GLN A 17 -14.23 -2.22 8.56
C GLN A 17 -13.20 -2.49 9.66
N HIS A 18 -13.02 -3.76 10.06
CA HIS A 18 -12.11 -4.18 11.12
C HIS A 18 -11.21 -5.32 10.68
N PRO A 19 -9.96 -5.38 11.18
CA PRO A 19 -9.12 -6.56 11.01
C PRO A 19 -9.73 -7.76 11.77
N ILE A 20 -9.52 -8.96 11.25
CA ILE A 20 -9.86 -10.19 11.99
C ILE A 20 -8.95 -10.34 13.20
N LEU A 21 -9.40 -11.08 14.22
CA LEU A 21 -8.66 -11.21 15.49
C LEU A 21 -7.24 -11.73 15.27
N LYS A 22 -7.08 -12.82 14.56
CA LYS A 22 -5.80 -13.43 14.22
C LYS A 22 -5.48 -13.24 12.73
N ARG A 23 -4.37 -12.55 12.41
CA ARG A 23 -4.03 -12.07 11.05
C ARG A 23 -4.02 -13.19 10.00
N ASP A 24 -3.41 -14.33 10.34
CA ASP A 24 -3.21 -15.45 9.42
C ASP A 24 -4.44 -16.37 9.24
N THR A 25 -5.56 -16.06 9.92
CA THR A 25 -6.83 -16.80 9.72
C THR A 25 -7.78 -16.18 8.70
N SER A 26 -7.37 -15.11 8.00
CA SER A 26 -8.13 -14.57 6.86
C SER A 26 -8.32 -15.65 5.78
N LYS A 27 -9.41 -15.56 5.03
CA LYS A 27 -9.57 -16.40 3.85
C LYS A 27 -8.51 -16.06 2.81
N MET A 28 -8.05 -17.08 2.11
CA MET A 28 -7.14 -16.96 0.97
C MET A 28 -7.72 -17.70 -0.23
N MET A 29 -7.87 -16.98 -1.33
CA MET A 29 -8.18 -17.55 -2.63
C MET A 29 -6.86 -17.86 -3.34
N VAL A 30 -6.60 -19.13 -3.62
CA VAL A 30 -5.47 -19.51 -4.48
C VAL A 30 -5.99 -19.59 -5.91
N LEU A 31 -5.38 -18.82 -6.80
CA LEU A 31 -5.78 -18.68 -8.19
C LEU A 31 -4.62 -19.08 -9.11
N ASP A 32 -4.85 -20.08 -9.95
CA ASP A 32 -3.95 -20.32 -11.07
C ASP A 32 -4.18 -19.26 -12.16
N ARG A 33 -3.15 -18.46 -12.44
CA ARG A 33 -3.24 -17.29 -13.35
C ARG A 33 -3.44 -17.67 -14.82
N ILE A 34 -3.21 -18.94 -15.18
CA ILE A 34 -3.29 -19.43 -16.56
C ILE A 34 -4.60 -20.16 -16.78
N THR A 35 -4.93 -21.11 -15.89
CA THR A 35 -6.13 -21.95 -16.04
C THR A 35 -7.39 -21.30 -15.47
N GLY A 36 -7.23 -20.39 -14.51
CA GLY A 36 -8.34 -19.79 -13.75
C GLY A 36 -8.89 -20.69 -12.65
N GLU A 37 -8.24 -21.82 -12.35
CA GLU A 37 -8.65 -22.70 -11.26
C GLU A 37 -8.53 -21.99 -9.91
N ILE A 38 -9.55 -22.21 -9.05
CA ILE A 38 -9.66 -21.56 -7.75
C ILE A 38 -9.72 -22.58 -6.64
N GLU A 39 -8.93 -22.35 -5.59
CA GLU A 39 -9.03 -23.05 -4.31
C GLU A 39 -9.33 -22.05 -3.19
N HIS A 40 -10.15 -22.46 -2.21
CA HIS A 40 -10.47 -21.66 -1.02
C HIS A 40 -9.73 -22.22 0.19
N LYS A 41 -8.91 -21.38 0.83
CA LYS A 41 -8.03 -21.74 1.95
C LYS A 41 -8.07 -20.63 3.01
N ASN A 42 -7.31 -20.81 4.08
CA ASN A 42 -6.94 -19.74 5.00
C ASN A 42 -5.51 -19.30 4.75
N PHE A 43 -5.17 -18.09 5.17
CA PHE A 43 -3.84 -17.53 4.85
C PHE A 43 -2.70 -18.36 5.45
N PHE A 44 -2.86 -18.96 6.62
CA PHE A 44 -1.84 -19.82 7.20
C PHE A 44 -1.47 -21.03 6.33
N ASP A 45 -2.36 -21.44 5.39
CA ASP A 45 -2.09 -22.51 4.44
C ASP A 45 -1.11 -22.12 3.33
N ILE A 46 -0.73 -20.84 3.22
CA ILE A 46 0.23 -20.35 2.21
C ILE A 46 1.54 -21.17 2.21
N ILE A 47 1.94 -21.67 3.38
CA ILE A 47 3.13 -22.51 3.53
C ILE A 47 3.09 -23.78 2.66
N ASN A 48 1.89 -24.28 2.32
CA ASN A 48 1.72 -25.46 1.48
C ASN A 48 1.87 -25.16 -0.02
N TYR A 49 1.86 -23.89 -0.41
CA TYR A 49 1.95 -23.43 -1.80
C TYR A 49 3.32 -22.84 -2.14
N LEU A 50 4.16 -22.62 -1.13
CA LEU A 50 5.52 -22.15 -1.30
C LEU A 50 6.49 -23.32 -1.17
N GLU A 51 7.55 -23.32 -1.98
CA GLU A 51 8.55 -24.36 -2.05
C GLU A 51 9.90 -23.86 -1.51
N GLU A 52 10.74 -24.78 -1.02
CA GLU A 52 12.10 -24.44 -0.63
C GLU A 52 12.84 -23.72 -1.78
N GLY A 53 13.48 -22.60 -1.45
CA GLY A 53 14.14 -21.75 -2.44
C GLY A 53 13.28 -20.64 -3.05
N ASP A 54 11.97 -20.64 -2.83
CA ASP A 54 11.14 -19.49 -3.20
C ASP A 54 11.61 -18.23 -2.46
N THR A 55 11.41 -17.07 -3.08
CA THR A 55 11.73 -15.78 -2.46
C THR A 55 10.46 -14.94 -2.31
N LEU A 56 10.06 -14.64 -1.06
CA LEU A 56 8.99 -13.68 -0.76
C LEU A 56 9.57 -12.27 -0.64
N VAL A 57 8.98 -11.33 -1.36
CA VAL A 57 9.37 -9.90 -1.29
C VAL A 57 8.26 -9.09 -0.65
N LEU A 58 8.54 -8.55 0.53
CA LEU A 58 7.62 -7.79 1.35
C LEU A 58 8.02 -6.31 1.38
N ASN A 59 7.03 -5.43 1.59
CA ASN A 59 7.27 -4.00 1.77
C ASN A 59 7.33 -3.68 3.26
N ASP A 60 8.48 -3.27 3.77
CA ASP A 60 8.76 -3.00 5.18
C ASP A 60 8.49 -1.55 5.61
N THR A 61 7.77 -0.80 4.77
CA THR A 61 7.39 0.57 5.12
C THR A 61 6.56 0.62 6.40
N LYS A 62 6.80 1.65 7.22
CA LYS A 62 6.05 1.94 8.44
C LYS A 62 5.17 3.16 8.24
N VAL A 63 3.87 3.01 8.54
CA VAL A 63 2.90 4.11 8.49
C VAL A 63 3.17 5.06 9.65
N ILE A 64 3.15 6.36 9.36
CA ILE A 64 3.22 7.41 10.37
C ILE A 64 1.81 7.85 10.78
N PRO A 65 1.59 8.32 12.02
CA PRO A 65 0.35 8.95 12.43
C PRO A 65 0.21 10.33 11.76
N ALA A 66 0.03 10.29 10.44
CA ALA A 66 0.14 11.45 9.54
C ALA A 66 -1.04 12.42 9.60
N ARG A 67 -2.14 12.05 10.29
CA ARG A 67 -3.35 12.88 10.38
C ARG A 67 -3.34 13.67 11.67
N LEU A 68 -3.26 14.99 11.54
CA LEU A 68 -3.21 15.93 12.64
C LEU A 68 -4.49 16.79 12.69
N PHE A 69 -5.04 16.96 13.88
CA PHE A 69 -6.15 17.87 14.13
C PHE A 69 -5.67 19.04 14.98
N GLY A 70 -5.81 20.25 14.47
CA GLY A 70 -5.35 21.47 15.11
C GLY A 70 -6.29 22.63 14.91
N GLU A 71 -5.86 23.77 15.41
CA GLU A 71 -6.60 25.04 15.33
C GLU A 71 -5.74 26.14 14.75
N LYS A 72 -6.36 26.99 13.93
CA LYS A 72 -5.69 28.21 13.47
C LYS A 72 -5.39 29.11 14.67
N GLU A 73 -4.21 29.67 14.73
CA GLU A 73 -3.82 30.55 15.85
C GLU A 73 -4.66 31.81 15.93
N ASP A 74 -5.06 32.37 14.78
CA ASP A 74 -5.81 33.61 14.66
C ASP A 74 -7.31 33.48 14.99
N THR A 75 -7.97 32.48 14.41
CA THR A 75 -9.44 32.35 14.45
C THR A 75 -9.94 31.19 15.30
N LYS A 76 -9.05 30.36 15.83
CA LYS A 76 -9.39 29.10 16.53
C LYS A 76 -10.24 28.12 15.70
N ALA A 77 -10.27 28.33 14.39
CA ALA A 77 -10.99 27.42 13.49
C ALA A 77 -10.25 26.08 13.41
N HIS A 78 -10.98 24.98 13.55
CA HIS A 78 -10.45 23.63 13.43
C HIS A 78 -9.98 23.35 12.02
N VAL A 79 -8.82 22.70 11.91
CA VAL A 79 -8.17 22.30 10.67
C VAL A 79 -7.63 20.88 10.80
N GLU A 80 -7.96 20.02 9.85
CA GLU A 80 -7.32 18.73 9.66
C GLU A 80 -6.17 18.88 8.66
N ILE A 81 -4.97 18.44 9.05
CA ILE A 81 -3.80 18.35 8.17
C ILE A 81 -3.37 16.89 8.08
N LEU A 82 -3.24 16.41 6.86
CA LEU A 82 -2.78 15.08 6.56
C LEU A 82 -1.46 15.16 5.80
N LEU A 83 -0.37 14.73 6.43
CA LEU A 83 0.96 14.69 5.81
C LEU A 83 0.98 13.70 4.64
N LEU A 84 1.49 14.15 3.49
CA LEU A 84 1.59 13.33 2.27
C LEU A 84 3.03 12.99 1.92
N LYS A 85 3.89 14.02 1.88
CA LYS A 85 5.26 13.89 1.41
C LYS A 85 6.14 14.92 2.09
N ASN A 86 7.28 14.49 2.64
CA ASN A 86 8.34 15.40 3.00
C ASN A 86 9.02 15.89 1.72
N ILE A 87 9.12 17.21 1.55
CA ILE A 87 9.75 17.83 0.39
C ILE A 87 11.24 18.06 0.69
N GLU A 88 11.50 18.76 1.78
CA GLU A 88 12.85 19.10 2.22
C GLU A 88 12.79 19.56 3.70
N ASN A 89 13.71 19.09 4.53
CA ASN A 89 13.78 19.43 5.95
C ASN A 89 12.41 19.27 6.64
N ASP A 90 11.87 20.35 7.24
CA ASP A 90 10.56 20.38 7.90
C ASP A 90 9.42 20.82 6.98
N ASN A 91 9.65 20.84 5.66
CA ASN A 91 8.66 21.21 4.67
C ASN A 91 7.92 19.98 4.17
N TRP A 92 6.60 19.99 4.32
CA TRP A 92 5.73 18.90 3.94
C TRP A 92 4.61 19.34 3.01
N GLU A 93 4.37 18.55 2.00
CA GLU A 93 3.12 18.58 1.24
C GLU A 93 2.04 17.89 2.05
N CYS A 94 0.90 18.56 2.24
CA CYS A 94 -0.19 18.09 3.07
C CYS A 94 -1.54 18.29 2.39
N LEU A 95 -2.47 17.36 2.62
CA LEU A 95 -3.88 17.57 2.30
C LEU A 95 -4.57 18.22 3.49
N VAL A 96 -5.38 19.27 3.24
CA VAL A 96 -5.96 20.10 4.29
C VAL A 96 -7.49 20.17 4.18
N LYS A 97 -8.17 20.09 5.32
CA LYS A 97 -9.60 20.33 5.42
C LYS A 97 -9.93 21.29 6.58
N PRO A 98 -10.65 22.37 6.30
CA PRO A 98 -11.10 22.91 5.01
C PRO A 98 -9.98 23.72 4.31
N ALA A 99 -9.52 23.29 3.14
CA ALA A 99 -8.38 23.90 2.43
C ALA A 99 -8.60 25.39 2.09
N LYS A 100 -9.83 25.79 1.75
CA LYS A 100 -10.18 27.19 1.39
C LYS A 100 -9.90 28.20 2.52
N ARG A 101 -9.86 27.74 3.78
CA ARG A 101 -9.62 28.59 4.96
C ARG A 101 -8.16 28.70 5.33
N VAL A 102 -7.26 27.93 4.68
CA VAL A 102 -5.84 27.92 4.94
C VAL A 102 -5.13 28.58 3.77
N LYS A 103 -4.60 29.79 4.00
CA LYS A 103 -3.87 30.61 3.03
C LYS A 103 -2.39 30.65 3.42
N ILE A 104 -1.53 31.11 2.49
CA ILE A 104 -0.11 31.35 2.79
C ILE A 104 0.01 32.28 4.00
N GLY A 105 0.87 31.91 4.95
CA GLY A 105 1.07 32.60 6.22
C GLY A 105 0.16 32.12 7.36
N THR A 106 -0.89 31.31 7.07
CA THR A 106 -1.73 30.71 8.13
C THR A 106 -0.88 29.78 9.00
N ILE A 107 -1.00 29.94 10.32
CA ILE A 107 -0.38 29.03 11.31
C ILE A 107 -1.48 28.18 11.95
N VAL A 108 -1.27 26.89 11.98
CA VAL A 108 -2.10 25.89 12.65
C VAL A 108 -1.31 25.31 13.81
N SER A 109 -1.91 25.27 15.00
CA SER A 109 -1.31 24.79 16.24
C SER A 109 -1.93 23.46 16.65
N PHE A 110 -1.11 22.55 17.16
CA PHE A 110 -1.48 21.22 17.62
C PHE A 110 -0.96 20.98 19.04
N GLY A 111 -1.75 20.31 19.89
CA GLY A 111 -1.34 19.90 21.22
C GLY A 111 -0.89 21.09 22.08
N ASP A 112 -1.71 22.12 22.17
CA ASP A 112 -1.43 23.34 22.95
C ASP A 112 -0.11 24.04 22.56
N GLY A 113 0.28 23.97 21.28
CA GLY A 113 1.45 24.64 20.75
C GLY A 113 2.72 23.80 20.71
N LEU A 114 2.65 22.51 21.07
CA LEU A 114 3.81 21.59 20.98
C LEU A 114 4.30 21.42 19.54
N LEU A 115 3.40 21.48 18.57
CA LEU A 115 3.68 21.42 17.15
C LEU A 115 2.90 22.53 16.44
N LYS A 116 3.56 23.28 15.56
CA LYS A 116 2.90 24.28 14.71
C LYS A 116 3.23 24.02 13.25
N ALA A 117 2.29 24.34 12.36
CA ALA A 117 2.47 24.26 10.92
C ALA A 117 2.15 25.61 10.28
N LYS A 118 3.13 26.22 9.62
CA LYS A 118 2.99 27.47 8.86
C LYS A 118 2.81 27.16 7.39
N CYS A 119 1.69 27.55 6.81
CA CYS A 119 1.44 27.40 5.39
C CYS A 119 2.36 28.33 4.57
N ILE A 120 3.22 27.73 3.72
CA ILE A 120 4.17 28.44 2.87
C ILE A 120 3.84 28.34 1.39
N GLY A 121 2.92 27.46 1.00
CA GLY A 121 2.53 27.25 -0.40
C GLY A 121 1.13 26.66 -0.56
N ILE A 122 0.56 26.86 -1.75
CA ILE A 122 -0.76 26.36 -2.14
C ILE A 122 -0.59 25.50 -3.39
N GLY A 123 -1.01 24.24 -3.32
CA GLY A 123 -1.16 23.32 -4.43
C GLY A 123 -2.62 23.16 -4.86
N GLU A 124 -2.84 22.31 -5.85
CA GLU A 124 -4.16 21.94 -6.35
C GLU A 124 -4.90 21.00 -5.39
N GLU A 125 -6.20 20.80 -5.61
CA GLU A 125 -7.05 19.80 -4.93
C GLU A 125 -6.96 19.77 -3.39
N GLY A 126 -6.76 20.93 -2.77
CA GLY A 126 -6.69 21.04 -1.31
C GLY A 126 -5.30 20.84 -0.72
N ILE A 127 -4.30 20.68 -1.54
CA ILE A 127 -2.90 20.57 -1.13
C ILE A 127 -2.38 21.93 -0.63
N ARG A 128 -1.57 21.84 0.44
CA ARG A 128 -0.81 22.96 1.00
C ARG A 128 0.59 22.48 1.32
N ILE A 129 1.54 23.39 1.25
CA ILE A 129 2.91 23.18 1.71
C ILE A 129 3.06 23.86 3.06
N PHE A 130 3.48 23.10 4.05
CA PHE A 130 3.73 23.61 5.40
C PHE A 130 5.19 23.46 5.79
N THR A 131 5.70 24.45 6.51
CA THR A 131 6.90 24.29 7.34
C THR A 131 6.43 24.00 8.77
N PHE A 132 6.88 22.88 9.33
CA PHE A 132 6.60 22.51 10.71
C PHE A 132 7.61 23.18 11.65
N ILE A 133 7.11 23.65 12.78
CA ILE A 133 7.87 24.39 13.82
C ILE A 133 7.61 23.64 15.13
N TYR A 134 8.68 23.17 15.76
CA TYR A 134 8.61 22.33 16.96
C TYR A 134 9.96 22.31 17.69
N GLU A 135 9.95 21.80 18.93
CA GLU A 135 11.15 21.44 19.68
C GLU A 135 11.22 19.92 19.85
N GLY A 136 12.42 19.34 19.78
CA GLY A 136 12.65 17.90 19.93
C GLY A 136 12.58 17.12 18.61
N LEU A 137 11.99 15.93 18.63
CA LEU A 137 11.93 15.01 17.49
C LEU A 137 10.54 15.00 16.84
N PHE A 138 10.47 15.32 15.56
CA PHE A 138 9.22 15.44 14.81
C PHE A 138 8.35 14.19 14.90
N TYR A 139 8.94 13.01 14.72
CA TYR A 139 8.20 11.75 14.74
C TYR A 139 7.64 11.38 16.11
N GLU A 140 8.31 11.76 17.21
CA GLU A 140 7.78 11.59 18.55
C GLU A 140 6.54 12.49 18.80
N LEU A 141 6.56 13.68 18.24
CA LEU A 141 5.41 14.58 18.28
C LEU A 141 4.25 14.05 17.43
N LEU A 142 4.55 13.47 16.28
CA LEU A 142 3.52 12.82 15.47
C LEU A 142 2.91 11.61 16.20
N ASP A 143 3.71 10.79 16.87
CA ASP A 143 3.20 9.66 17.66
C ASP A 143 2.29 10.12 18.81
N LYS A 144 2.55 11.29 19.38
CA LYS A 144 1.76 11.88 20.47
C LYS A 144 0.48 12.59 19.99
N LEU A 145 0.54 13.29 18.87
CA LEU A 145 -0.51 14.23 18.43
C LEU A 145 -1.30 13.74 17.23
N GLY A 146 -0.70 12.85 16.44
CA GLY A 146 -1.27 12.35 15.20
C GLY A 146 -2.15 11.13 15.40
N THR A 147 -2.94 10.86 14.39
CA THR A 147 -3.73 9.64 14.27
C THR A 147 -3.37 8.88 13.00
N MET A 148 -3.53 7.55 13.03
CA MET A 148 -3.29 6.70 11.89
C MET A 148 -4.20 7.08 10.71
N PRO A 149 -3.67 7.38 9.53
CA PRO A 149 -4.47 7.77 8.37
C PRO A 149 -5.10 6.53 7.73
N LEU A 150 -6.25 6.13 8.21
CA LEU A 150 -7.00 5.04 7.60
C LEU A 150 -7.56 5.45 6.23
N PRO A 151 -7.66 4.51 5.28
CA PRO A 151 -8.31 4.74 4.00
C PRO A 151 -9.76 5.22 4.16
N PRO A 152 -10.30 6.03 3.22
CA PRO A 152 -11.59 6.68 3.37
C PRO A 152 -12.80 5.72 3.43
N TYR A 153 -12.65 4.47 3.01
CA TYR A 153 -13.68 3.45 3.11
C TYR A 153 -13.74 2.75 4.48
N ILE A 154 -12.73 2.96 5.35
CA ILE A 154 -12.78 2.56 6.75
C ILE A 154 -13.33 3.74 7.54
N ARG A 155 -14.57 3.60 8.00
CA ARG A 155 -15.31 4.65 8.70
C ARG A 155 -15.20 4.56 10.22
N GLU A 156 -14.78 3.41 10.72
CA GLU A 156 -14.67 3.13 12.14
C GLU A 156 -13.24 3.32 12.64
N GLN A 157 -13.12 3.86 13.85
CA GLN A 157 -11.82 4.03 14.48
C GLN A 157 -11.29 2.67 14.96
N LEU A 158 -10.00 2.44 14.76
CA LEU A 158 -9.34 1.27 15.30
C LEU A 158 -9.10 1.45 16.80
N SER A 159 -9.51 0.46 17.59
CA SER A 159 -9.16 0.39 19.02
C SER A 159 -7.66 0.16 19.24
N ASP A 160 -7.01 -0.50 18.28
CA ASP A 160 -5.58 -0.78 18.26
C ASP A 160 -5.00 -0.33 16.91
N GLN A 161 -4.26 0.78 16.92
CA GLN A 161 -3.67 1.37 15.72
C GLN A 161 -2.56 0.49 15.13
N ASP A 162 -1.89 -0.35 15.92
CA ASP A 162 -0.85 -1.27 15.45
C ASP A 162 -1.42 -2.37 14.53
N ARG A 163 -2.75 -2.55 14.53
CA ARG A 163 -3.41 -3.44 13.57
C ARG A 163 -3.31 -2.96 12.13
N TYR A 164 -3.06 -1.67 11.89
CA TYR A 164 -2.78 -1.10 10.57
C TYR A 164 -1.28 -0.98 10.28
N GLN A 165 -0.46 -1.83 10.91
CA GLN A 165 0.97 -2.01 10.64
C GLN A 165 1.28 -3.47 10.37
N THR A 166 2.25 -3.73 9.49
CA THR A 166 2.81 -5.09 9.34
C THR A 166 3.70 -5.42 10.54
N VAL A 167 3.82 -6.70 10.86
CA VAL A 167 4.66 -7.16 12.00
C VAL A 167 6.16 -6.95 11.78
N TYR A 168 6.54 -6.57 10.56
CA TYR A 168 7.91 -6.31 10.12
C TYR A 168 8.12 -4.85 9.66
N ALA A 169 7.16 -3.96 9.92
CA ALA A 169 7.29 -2.54 9.57
C ALA A 169 8.51 -1.90 10.23
N LYS A 170 9.38 -1.27 9.43
CA LYS A 170 10.68 -0.74 9.86
C LYS A 170 10.93 0.68 9.38
N ASN A 171 10.82 0.92 8.08
CA ASN A 171 11.21 2.18 7.46
C ASN A 171 10.05 3.19 7.48
N ILE A 172 10.19 4.22 8.34
CA ILE A 172 9.17 5.25 8.57
C ILE A 172 9.02 6.14 7.33
N GLY A 173 7.76 6.50 6.96
CA GLY A 173 7.52 7.47 5.88
C GLY A 173 6.26 7.25 5.06
N SER A 174 5.46 6.23 5.36
CA SER A 174 4.26 5.89 4.59
C SER A 174 3.00 6.53 5.16
N ALA A 175 2.11 6.97 4.28
CA ALA A 175 0.76 7.40 4.63
C ALA A 175 -0.26 6.24 4.66
N ALA A 176 0.11 5.05 4.16
CA ALA A 176 -0.76 3.87 4.18
C ALA A 176 0.04 2.58 4.35
N ALA A 177 -0.57 1.56 4.95
CA ALA A 177 0.06 0.25 5.14
C ALA A 177 0.10 -0.57 3.84
N PRO A 178 1.12 -1.41 3.63
CA PRO A 178 1.13 -2.42 2.59
C PRO A 178 0.25 -3.60 3.01
N THR A 179 -1.06 -3.47 2.76
CA THR A 179 -2.11 -4.24 3.44
C THR A 179 -2.08 -5.74 3.19
N ALA A 180 -1.53 -6.22 2.07
CA ALA A 180 -1.28 -7.65 1.86
C ALA A 180 -0.31 -8.24 2.89
N GLY A 181 0.60 -7.42 3.42
CA GLY A 181 1.51 -7.81 4.50
C GLY A 181 0.85 -7.97 5.86
N LEU A 182 -0.37 -7.43 6.05
CA LEU A 182 -1.09 -7.52 7.32
C LEU A 182 -1.53 -8.96 7.66
N HIS A 183 -1.57 -9.86 6.70
CA HIS A 183 -1.91 -11.25 6.91
C HIS A 183 -0.80 -12.05 7.60
N PHE A 184 0.45 -11.60 7.49
CA PHE A 184 1.57 -12.29 8.08
C PHE A 184 1.64 -12.08 9.60
N THR A 185 1.99 -13.16 10.31
CA THR A 185 2.43 -13.13 11.70
C THR A 185 3.93 -13.41 11.78
N LYS A 186 4.57 -13.05 12.89
CA LYS A 186 5.99 -13.37 13.09
C LYS A 186 6.24 -14.88 13.08
N GLU A 187 5.30 -15.64 13.65
CA GLU A 187 5.35 -17.10 13.70
C GLU A 187 5.24 -17.72 12.30
N LEU A 188 4.37 -17.18 11.43
CA LEU A 188 4.26 -17.67 10.07
C LEU A 188 5.51 -17.36 9.26
N LEU A 189 6.06 -16.14 9.38
CA LEU A 189 7.32 -15.76 8.72
C LEU A 189 8.47 -16.67 9.18
N GLN A 190 8.56 -17.00 10.46
CA GLN A 190 9.57 -17.92 10.96
C GLN A 190 9.40 -19.32 10.36
N LYS A 191 8.18 -19.86 10.34
CA LYS A 191 7.92 -21.17 9.70
C LYS A 191 8.28 -21.21 8.23
N LEU A 192 8.04 -20.11 7.50
CA LEU A 192 8.43 -19.99 6.10
C LEU A 192 9.97 -19.99 5.95
N THR A 193 10.66 -19.24 6.80
CA THR A 193 12.13 -19.25 6.84
C THR A 193 12.68 -20.64 7.19
N ASP A 194 12.10 -21.32 8.16
CA ASP A 194 12.50 -22.68 8.56
C ASP A 194 12.26 -23.70 7.43
N LYS A 195 11.29 -23.45 6.55
CA LYS A 195 11.02 -24.24 5.35
C LYS A 195 12.01 -23.95 4.21
N GLY A 196 12.92 -22.98 4.35
CA GLY A 196 13.88 -22.60 3.32
C GLY A 196 13.35 -21.57 2.32
N ILE A 197 12.32 -20.80 2.70
CA ILE A 197 11.85 -19.66 1.91
C ILE A 197 12.71 -18.45 2.24
N ASP A 198 13.27 -17.82 1.22
CA ASP A 198 13.99 -16.55 1.36
C ASP A 198 13.01 -15.39 1.60
N ILE A 199 13.20 -14.65 2.71
CA ILE A 199 12.40 -13.45 3.00
C ILE A 199 13.23 -12.21 2.67
N CYS A 200 12.76 -11.40 1.72
CA CYS A 200 13.38 -10.16 1.29
C CYS A 200 12.47 -8.96 1.55
N TYR A 201 13.08 -7.82 1.89
CA TYR A 201 12.34 -6.59 2.16
C TYR A 201 12.76 -5.49 1.19
N VAL A 202 11.77 -4.86 0.58
CA VAL A 202 11.91 -3.60 -0.14
C VAL A 202 11.12 -2.53 0.60
N THR A 203 11.45 -1.27 0.38
CA THR A 203 10.65 -0.17 0.91
C THR A 203 9.98 0.57 -0.23
N LEU A 204 8.68 0.77 -0.14
CA LEU A 204 7.93 1.74 -0.94
C LEU A 204 7.00 2.49 0.01
N HIS A 205 7.18 3.80 0.11
CA HIS A 205 6.31 4.66 0.90
C HIS A 205 5.03 4.95 0.14
N VAL A 206 3.94 4.34 0.61
CA VAL A 206 2.62 4.44 -0.03
C VAL A 206 2.03 5.82 0.24
N GLY A 207 1.72 6.54 -0.83
CA GLY A 207 0.98 7.79 -0.77
C GLY A 207 -0.54 7.58 -0.74
N LEU A 208 -1.28 8.59 -0.29
CA LEU A 208 -2.76 8.53 -0.29
C LEU A 208 -3.37 8.50 -1.69
N GLY A 209 -2.60 8.83 -2.70
CA GLY A 209 -3.02 8.73 -4.08
C GLY A 209 -3.48 7.33 -4.50
N THR A 210 -2.95 6.29 -3.85
CA THR A 210 -3.35 4.89 -4.08
C THR A 210 -4.85 4.64 -3.82
N PHE A 211 -5.51 5.48 -3.01
CA PHE A 211 -6.94 5.39 -2.72
C PHE A 211 -7.81 6.32 -3.59
N ARG A 212 -7.21 7.08 -4.51
CA ARG A 212 -7.99 7.92 -5.42
C ARG A 212 -8.60 7.06 -6.52
N PRO A 213 -9.88 7.29 -6.88
CA PRO A 213 -10.49 6.60 -8.01
C PRO A 213 -9.82 7.02 -9.33
N VAL A 214 -9.85 6.12 -10.30
CA VAL A 214 -9.46 6.45 -11.68
C VAL A 214 -10.57 7.30 -12.31
N ASN A 215 -10.25 8.55 -12.63
CA ASN A 215 -11.23 9.54 -13.15
C ASN A 215 -11.18 9.70 -14.68
N VAL A 216 -10.53 8.78 -15.40
CA VAL A 216 -10.42 8.80 -16.84
C VAL A 216 -11.18 7.63 -17.45
N GLU A 217 -11.81 7.84 -18.61
CA GLU A 217 -12.50 6.76 -19.32
C GLU A 217 -11.50 5.78 -19.96
N ASP A 218 -10.45 6.30 -20.58
CA ASP A 218 -9.37 5.51 -21.18
C ASP A 218 -8.25 5.30 -20.18
N VAL A 219 -8.06 4.04 -19.76
CA VAL A 219 -7.05 3.61 -18.79
C VAL A 219 -5.65 4.15 -19.13
N THR A 220 -5.28 4.21 -20.42
CA THR A 220 -3.94 4.65 -20.85
C THR A 220 -3.65 6.12 -20.57
N LYS A 221 -4.69 6.92 -20.29
CA LYS A 221 -4.57 8.35 -19.94
C LYS A 221 -4.46 8.61 -18.44
N HIS A 222 -4.53 7.56 -17.62
CA HIS A 222 -4.37 7.73 -16.18
C HIS A 222 -2.93 8.07 -15.81
N VAL A 223 -2.77 9.07 -14.96
CA VAL A 223 -1.47 9.48 -14.40
C VAL A 223 -1.35 8.96 -12.99
N MET A 224 -0.40 8.06 -12.77
CA MET A 224 -0.11 7.51 -11.45
C MET A 224 0.64 8.52 -10.58
N HIS A 225 0.40 8.42 -9.28
CA HIS A 225 1.18 9.17 -8.29
C HIS A 225 2.58 8.59 -8.20
N SER A 226 3.53 9.49 -7.95
CA SER A 226 4.91 9.12 -7.71
C SER A 226 5.10 8.70 -6.24
N GLU A 227 5.68 7.53 -6.01
CA GLU A 227 5.97 6.98 -4.68
C GLU A 227 7.46 6.63 -4.56
N TYR A 228 8.04 6.92 -3.40
CA TYR A 228 9.46 6.70 -3.16
C TYR A 228 9.74 5.25 -2.80
N TYR A 229 10.72 4.65 -3.45
CA TYR A 229 11.14 3.26 -3.18
C TYR A 229 12.64 3.13 -2.94
N THR A 230 13.00 2.06 -2.23
CA THR A 230 14.41 1.65 -2.04
C THR A 230 14.55 0.14 -2.13
N MET A 231 15.70 -0.31 -2.63
CA MET A 231 16.17 -1.70 -2.62
C MET A 231 17.62 -1.72 -2.19
N SER A 232 17.96 -2.55 -1.20
CA SER A 232 19.34 -2.73 -0.76
C SER A 232 20.13 -3.62 -1.71
N LYS A 233 21.46 -3.53 -1.64
CA LYS A 233 22.38 -4.39 -2.40
C LYS A 233 22.15 -5.87 -2.11
N GLU A 234 22.03 -6.24 -0.83
CA GLU A 234 21.80 -7.63 -0.39
C GLU A 234 20.53 -8.23 -1.02
N VAL A 235 19.42 -7.48 -1.01
CA VAL A 235 18.16 -7.92 -1.62
C VAL A 235 18.29 -8.05 -3.12
N ALA A 236 18.93 -7.10 -3.79
CA ALA A 236 19.18 -7.16 -5.23
C ALA A 236 19.99 -8.40 -5.64
N GLU A 237 21.05 -8.71 -4.90
CA GLU A 237 21.89 -9.90 -5.14
C GLU A 237 21.11 -11.20 -4.95
N LYS A 238 20.31 -11.32 -3.87
CA LYS A 238 19.44 -12.49 -3.62
C LYS A 238 18.41 -12.69 -4.74
N LEU A 239 17.75 -11.61 -5.18
CA LEU A 239 16.74 -11.69 -6.24
C LEU A 239 17.34 -12.03 -7.60
N ASN A 240 18.52 -11.48 -7.95
CA ASN A 240 19.20 -11.85 -9.18
C ASN A 240 19.65 -13.32 -9.15
N LYS A 241 20.13 -13.80 -8.01
CA LYS A 241 20.48 -15.20 -7.82
C LYS A 241 19.25 -16.10 -8.00
N ALA A 242 18.13 -15.77 -7.31
CA ALA A 242 16.89 -16.52 -7.46
C ALA A 242 16.46 -16.61 -8.92
N LYS A 243 16.49 -15.48 -9.65
CA LYS A 243 16.11 -15.42 -11.06
C LYS A 243 17.04 -16.25 -11.95
N SER A 244 18.36 -16.20 -11.70
CA SER A 244 19.35 -16.99 -12.47
C SER A 244 19.25 -18.49 -12.23
N GLU A 245 18.76 -18.90 -11.06
CA GLU A 245 18.53 -20.29 -10.67
C GLU A 245 17.11 -20.80 -11.03
N GLY A 246 16.26 -19.96 -11.65
CA GLY A 246 14.89 -20.31 -12.00
C GLY A 246 13.97 -20.47 -10.77
N ARG A 247 14.35 -19.93 -9.61
CA ARG A 247 13.54 -19.92 -8.39
C ARG A 247 12.48 -18.84 -8.45
N ARG A 248 11.30 -19.12 -7.92
CA ARG A 248 10.16 -18.19 -7.97
C ARG A 248 10.40 -16.98 -7.07
N ILE A 249 10.04 -15.82 -7.60
CA ILE A 249 9.97 -14.56 -6.85
C ILE A 249 8.49 -14.20 -6.66
N ILE A 250 8.04 -14.17 -5.42
CA ILE A 250 6.64 -13.93 -5.06
C ILE A 250 6.54 -12.58 -4.37
N ALA A 251 5.83 -11.64 -4.99
CA ALA A 251 5.59 -10.33 -4.40
C ALA A 251 4.43 -10.37 -3.40
N VAL A 252 4.61 -9.74 -2.25
CA VAL A 252 3.56 -9.51 -1.27
C VAL A 252 3.07 -8.07 -1.40
N GLY A 253 1.90 -7.93 -2.01
CA GLY A 253 1.23 -6.67 -2.29
C GLY A 253 1.64 -6.02 -3.61
N THR A 254 0.75 -5.17 -4.09
CA THR A 254 0.96 -4.38 -5.30
C THR A 254 2.12 -3.39 -5.17
N THR A 255 2.47 -2.99 -3.95
CA THR A 255 3.61 -2.11 -3.66
C THR A 255 4.95 -2.78 -3.92
N SER A 256 5.14 -4.03 -3.45
CA SER A 256 6.33 -4.83 -3.77
C SER A 256 6.41 -5.09 -5.28
N THR A 257 5.28 -5.45 -5.92
CA THR A 257 5.22 -5.64 -7.37
C THR A 257 5.68 -4.40 -8.13
N ARG A 258 5.13 -3.22 -7.79
CA ARG A 258 5.49 -1.96 -8.46
C ARG A 258 6.96 -1.61 -8.26
N THR A 259 7.52 -1.86 -7.09
CA THR A 259 8.95 -1.65 -6.83
C THR A 259 9.81 -2.54 -7.73
N LEU A 260 9.53 -3.85 -7.73
CA LEU A 260 10.31 -4.83 -8.49
C LEU A 260 10.22 -4.59 -10.00
N GLU A 261 9.00 -4.37 -10.52
CA GLU A 261 8.79 -4.08 -11.95
C GLU A 261 9.44 -2.75 -12.38
N THR A 262 9.43 -1.72 -11.53
CA THR A 262 10.12 -0.47 -11.80
C THR A 262 11.61 -0.69 -11.97
N ILE A 263 12.23 -1.49 -11.08
CA ILE A 263 13.67 -1.74 -11.09
C ILE A 263 14.04 -2.56 -12.33
N ILE A 264 13.32 -3.64 -12.62
CA ILE A 264 13.57 -4.46 -13.81
C ILE A 264 13.38 -3.63 -15.09
N LYS A 265 12.32 -2.85 -15.20
CA LYS A 265 12.07 -1.98 -16.36
C LYS A 265 13.18 -0.95 -16.56
N LYS A 266 13.73 -0.41 -15.46
CA LYS A 266 14.76 0.64 -15.51
C LYS A 266 16.16 0.13 -15.76
N TYR A 267 16.52 -1.03 -15.22
CA TYR A 267 17.90 -1.52 -15.18
C TYR A 267 18.12 -2.87 -15.89
N GLY A 268 17.06 -3.60 -16.23
CA GLY A 268 17.12 -4.95 -16.80
C GLY A 268 17.51 -6.06 -15.79
N CYS A 269 17.84 -5.68 -14.55
CA CYS A 269 18.17 -6.59 -13.45
C CYS A 269 17.82 -5.93 -12.12
N PHE A 270 17.81 -6.69 -11.04
CA PHE A 270 17.71 -6.12 -9.71
C PHE A 270 19.00 -5.42 -9.34
N LYS A 271 18.89 -4.23 -8.75
CA LYS A 271 20.05 -3.39 -8.43
C LYS A 271 19.79 -2.61 -7.15
N GLU A 272 20.82 -2.40 -6.34
CA GLU A 272 20.79 -1.42 -5.26
C GLU A 272 20.42 -0.07 -5.83
N CYS A 273 19.30 0.49 -5.38
CA CYS A 273 18.80 1.76 -5.87
C CYS A 273 17.77 2.36 -4.94
N SER A 274 17.56 3.64 -5.12
CA SER A 274 16.42 4.37 -4.59
C SER A 274 15.88 5.33 -5.67
N GLY A 275 14.63 5.72 -5.54
CA GLY A 275 14.03 6.63 -6.51
C GLY A 275 12.54 6.75 -6.36
N TRP A 276 11.94 7.38 -7.35
CA TRP A 276 10.50 7.57 -7.43
C TRP A 276 9.93 6.68 -8.54
N THR A 277 8.77 6.08 -8.28
CA THR A 277 8.03 5.28 -9.26
C THR A 277 6.61 5.81 -9.41
N ASP A 278 6.22 6.02 -10.64
CA ASP A 278 4.87 6.29 -11.11
C ASP A 278 4.38 5.17 -12.05
N ILE A 279 4.98 3.99 -11.93
CA ILE A 279 4.65 2.86 -12.80
C ILE A 279 3.17 2.53 -12.70
N PHE A 280 2.51 2.54 -13.84
CA PHE A 280 1.13 2.10 -13.99
C PHE A 280 1.10 0.77 -14.75
N ILE A 281 0.59 -0.26 -14.08
CA ILE A 281 0.52 -1.62 -14.60
C ILE A 281 -0.96 -1.95 -14.87
N TYR A 282 -1.25 -2.30 -16.11
CA TYR A 282 -2.57 -2.68 -16.60
C TYR A 282 -2.45 -3.74 -17.72
N PRO A 283 -3.50 -4.45 -18.11
CA PRO A 283 -3.43 -5.49 -19.14
C PRO A 283 -2.79 -4.98 -20.43
N GLY A 284 -1.82 -5.73 -20.93
CA GLY A 284 -0.93 -5.36 -22.03
C GLY A 284 0.48 -4.97 -21.58
N ILE A 285 0.68 -4.67 -20.30
CA ILE A 285 2.00 -4.50 -19.69
C ILE A 285 2.45 -5.86 -19.17
N LYS A 286 3.60 -6.36 -19.68
CA LYS A 286 4.19 -7.60 -19.21
C LYS A 286 4.91 -7.38 -17.88
N LEU A 287 4.60 -8.22 -16.90
CA LEU A 287 5.36 -8.29 -15.66
C LEU A 287 6.51 -9.29 -15.85
N GLU A 288 7.72 -8.90 -15.47
CA GLU A 288 8.95 -9.66 -15.68
C GLU A 288 9.72 -9.92 -14.39
N ALA A 289 9.33 -9.23 -13.31
CA ALA A 289 10.05 -9.31 -12.04
C ALA A 289 9.54 -10.42 -11.12
N ILE A 290 8.28 -10.85 -11.26
CA ILE A 290 7.60 -11.73 -10.31
C ILE A 290 6.97 -12.95 -10.98
N ASP A 291 6.93 -14.06 -10.24
CA ASP A 291 6.33 -15.33 -10.65
C ASP A 291 5.04 -15.64 -9.90
N GLY A 292 4.80 -14.98 -8.75
CA GLY A 292 3.61 -15.09 -7.94
C GLY A 292 3.27 -13.78 -7.24
N LEU A 293 2.00 -13.59 -6.89
CA LEU A 293 1.48 -12.38 -6.24
C LEU A 293 0.52 -12.72 -5.12
N ILE A 294 0.84 -12.27 -3.90
CA ILE A 294 -0.09 -12.27 -2.76
C ILE A 294 -0.67 -10.86 -2.64
N THR A 295 -1.98 -10.72 -2.70
CA THR A 295 -2.63 -9.40 -2.66
C THR A 295 -4.02 -9.47 -2.03
N ASN A 296 -4.53 -8.34 -1.52
CA ASN A 296 -5.92 -8.23 -1.08
C ASN A 296 -6.87 -8.13 -2.28
N PHE A 297 -8.17 -8.30 -2.04
CA PHE A 297 -9.20 -7.95 -3.02
C PHE A 297 -9.34 -6.43 -3.12
N HIS A 298 -9.41 -5.91 -4.35
CA HIS A 298 -9.37 -4.48 -4.67
C HIS A 298 -10.73 -3.93 -5.09
N LEU A 299 -10.84 -2.58 -5.14
CA LEU A 299 -12.03 -1.86 -5.59
C LEU A 299 -12.32 -2.08 -7.08
N PRO A 300 -13.60 -2.07 -7.47
CA PRO A 300 -13.98 -1.88 -8.87
C PRO A 300 -13.30 -0.63 -9.46
N LYS A 301 -12.94 -0.69 -10.72
CA LYS A 301 -12.36 0.42 -11.50
C LYS A 301 -11.07 1.03 -10.91
N SER A 302 -10.39 0.34 -10.00
CA SER A 302 -9.15 0.82 -9.39
C SER A 302 -7.91 0.45 -10.21
N THR A 303 -6.83 1.20 -10.04
CA THR A 303 -5.52 0.86 -10.62
C THR A 303 -5.01 -0.49 -10.14
N LEU A 304 -5.45 -0.93 -8.95
CA LEU A 304 -5.00 -2.18 -8.33
C LEU A 304 -5.66 -3.42 -8.96
N ILE A 305 -6.96 -3.37 -9.31
CA ILE A 305 -7.58 -4.47 -10.06
C ILE A 305 -7.00 -4.56 -11.48
N MET A 306 -6.59 -3.44 -12.06
CA MET A 306 -5.90 -3.42 -13.36
C MET A 306 -4.54 -4.10 -13.28
N LEU A 307 -3.77 -3.87 -12.20
CA LEU A 307 -2.48 -4.53 -11.98
C LEU A 307 -2.64 -6.05 -11.85
N VAL A 308 -3.57 -6.52 -11.01
CA VAL A 308 -3.77 -7.98 -10.88
C VAL A 308 -4.30 -8.61 -12.17
N SER A 309 -5.09 -7.87 -12.94
CA SER A 309 -5.54 -8.29 -14.28
C SER A 309 -4.40 -8.35 -15.31
N ALA A 310 -3.37 -7.53 -15.15
CA ALA A 310 -2.17 -7.60 -15.99
C ALA A 310 -1.30 -8.82 -15.66
N PHE A 311 -1.30 -9.27 -14.39
CA PHE A 311 -0.54 -10.44 -13.95
C PHE A 311 -1.17 -11.78 -14.38
N SER A 312 -2.47 -11.80 -14.67
CA SER A 312 -3.21 -12.95 -15.18
C SER A 312 -3.91 -12.58 -16.51
N SER A 313 -5.23 -12.49 -16.46
CA SER A 313 -6.05 -11.87 -17.48
C SER A 313 -7.24 -11.16 -16.84
N LYS A 314 -7.82 -10.20 -17.54
CA LYS A 314 -9.00 -9.47 -17.06
C LYS A 314 -10.15 -10.43 -16.77
N GLU A 315 -10.38 -11.37 -17.67
CA GLU A 315 -11.47 -12.35 -17.60
C GLU A 315 -11.32 -13.28 -16.39
N ILE A 316 -10.13 -13.84 -16.18
CA ILE A 316 -9.85 -14.73 -15.04
C ILE A 316 -10.02 -13.96 -13.72
N ILE A 317 -9.47 -12.75 -13.63
CA ILE A 317 -9.55 -11.92 -12.41
C ILE A 317 -11.01 -11.53 -12.11
N LEU A 318 -11.78 -11.05 -13.09
CA LEU A 318 -13.17 -10.69 -12.86
C LEU A 318 -14.04 -11.90 -12.46
N ASN A 319 -13.76 -13.08 -13.01
CA ASN A 319 -14.42 -14.32 -12.58
C ASN A 319 -14.04 -14.67 -11.13
N ALA A 320 -12.76 -14.58 -10.76
CA ALA A 320 -12.32 -14.81 -9.38
C ALA A 320 -12.95 -13.81 -8.39
N TYR A 321 -13.15 -12.56 -8.79
CA TYR A 321 -13.83 -11.55 -7.97
C TYR A 321 -15.32 -11.82 -7.79
N LYS A 322 -16.02 -12.32 -8.84
CA LYS A 322 -17.41 -12.79 -8.73
C LYS A 322 -17.52 -13.96 -7.75
N GLU A 323 -16.60 -14.92 -7.87
CA GLU A 323 -16.50 -16.06 -6.96
C GLU A 323 -16.24 -15.60 -5.51
N ALA A 324 -15.36 -14.62 -5.31
CA ALA A 324 -15.09 -14.04 -4.00
C ALA A 324 -16.34 -13.38 -3.39
N VAL A 325 -17.11 -12.61 -4.17
CA VAL A 325 -18.37 -12.00 -3.72
C VAL A 325 -19.38 -13.08 -3.33
N THR A 326 -19.54 -14.13 -4.14
CA THR A 326 -20.45 -15.25 -3.89
C THR A 326 -20.09 -15.98 -2.59
N ASN A 327 -18.79 -16.22 -2.35
CA ASN A 327 -18.28 -16.89 -1.15
C ASN A 327 -18.06 -15.94 0.03
N ARG A 328 -18.56 -14.71 -0.07
CA ARG A 328 -18.52 -13.72 1.01
C ARG A 328 -17.09 -13.50 1.54
N TYR A 329 -16.13 -13.33 0.64
CA TYR A 329 -14.82 -12.82 0.98
C TYR A 329 -14.95 -11.37 1.41
N ARG A 330 -14.07 -10.96 2.30
CA ARG A 330 -13.95 -9.58 2.77
C ARG A 330 -13.01 -8.82 1.86
N PHE A 331 -13.34 -7.60 1.55
CA PHE A 331 -12.60 -6.77 0.58
C PHE A 331 -11.80 -5.66 1.28
N PHE A 332 -10.77 -5.17 0.61
CA PHE A 332 -9.87 -4.08 0.95
C PHE A 332 -8.89 -4.37 2.08
N SER A 333 -8.41 -3.27 2.75
CA SER A 333 -7.26 -3.26 3.66
C SER A 333 -7.31 -4.31 4.77
N PHE A 334 -8.48 -4.52 5.36
CA PHE A 334 -8.70 -5.53 6.40
C PHE A 334 -9.44 -6.77 5.90
N GLY A 335 -9.54 -6.88 4.59
CA GLY A 335 -10.21 -8.00 3.93
C GLY A 335 -9.39 -9.28 3.93
N ASP A 336 -9.83 -10.17 3.08
CA ASP A 336 -9.19 -11.43 2.75
C ASP A 336 -8.20 -11.23 1.59
N CYS A 337 -7.48 -12.26 1.20
CA CYS A 337 -6.46 -12.16 0.18
C CYS A 337 -6.59 -13.19 -0.93
N MET A 338 -5.82 -12.96 -1.99
CA MET A 338 -5.56 -13.87 -3.08
C MET A 338 -4.08 -14.24 -3.10
N PHE A 339 -3.77 -15.48 -3.44
CA PHE A 339 -2.46 -15.89 -3.93
C PHE A 339 -2.62 -16.29 -5.40
N ILE A 340 -2.04 -15.51 -6.30
CA ILE A 340 -2.07 -15.71 -7.75
C ILE A 340 -0.74 -16.36 -8.13
N LYS A 341 -0.77 -17.60 -8.59
CA LYS A 341 0.39 -18.44 -8.91
C LYS A 341 0.51 -18.76 -10.39
#